data_ff05bc59bc67a1281f9b7170731d2d40
#
_entry.id   ff05bc59bc67a1281f9b7170731d2d40
#
_cell.length_a   1.000
_cell.length_b   1.000
_cell.length_c   1.000
_cell.angle_alpha   90.00
_cell.angle_beta   90.00
_cell.angle_gamma   90.00
#
_symmetry.space_group_name_H-M   'P 1'
#
loop_
_entity.id
_entity.type
_entity.pdbx_description
1 polymer ?
#
loop_
_entity_poly.entity_id
_entity_poly.type
_entity_poly.pdbx_seq_one_letter_code
_entity_poly.pdbx_strand_id
1 'polypeptide(L)'
;TCYPEFLQDGAQVVRWVKDNIGRFGGDPDKIFLKGHSAGAHIAAMLAIDGRWLRQVGLSPGRDIAGLIGIAGPYDYLPLRDETLKVIFGGADRPETQPIFHVTPGAPPSLLMTGGRDRLVEPGNSVRFAARLTAAGNAVTVKTYACVGHYFIVAAIAPLLRVFVPVLRDVDAFITTTLASPLRIAPLENPVA
;
A
#
# COMPACT_ATOMS: atom_id res chain seq x y z
N THR A 1 -11.25 -11.31 12.66
CA THR A 1 -11.34 -11.31 11.19
C THR A 1 -10.08 -11.95 10.62
N CYS A 2 -10.24 -12.93 9.74
CA CYS A 2 -9.16 -13.67 9.11
C CYS A 2 -9.05 -13.30 7.61
N TYR A 3 -7.95 -13.75 6.98
CA TYR A 3 -7.82 -13.66 5.52
C TYR A 3 -8.89 -14.55 4.85
N PRO A 4 -9.63 -14.08 3.85
CA PRO A 4 -9.45 -12.79 3.16
C PRO A 4 -10.42 -11.68 3.64
N GLU A 5 -11.22 -11.87 4.67
CA GLU A 5 -12.33 -11.01 5.07
C GLU A 5 -11.90 -9.53 5.23
N PHE A 6 -10.79 -9.27 5.92
CA PHE A 6 -10.31 -7.91 6.14
C PHE A 6 -9.92 -7.17 4.84
N LEU A 7 -9.61 -7.90 3.75
CA LEU A 7 -9.38 -7.31 2.42
C LEU A 7 -10.70 -6.99 1.72
N GLN A 8 -11.72 -7.85 1.92
CA GLN A 8 -13.07 -7.59 1.43
C GLN A 8 -13.68 -6.37 2.12
N ASP A 9 -13.54 -6.27 3.44
CA ASP A 9 -13.95 -5.09 4.21
C ASP A 9 -13.23 -3.83 3.72
N GLY A 10 -11.91 -3.93 3.54
CA GLY A 10 -11.10 -2.84 3.00
C GLY A 10 -11.57 -2.38 1.60
N ALA A 11 -11.91 -3.31 0.72
CA ALA A 11 -12.44 -2.98 -0.60
C ALA A 11 -13.80 -2.26 -0.52
N GLN A 12 -14.69 -2.69 0.38
CA GLN A 12 -15.96 -2.01 0.63
C GLN A 12 -15.76 -0.58 1.17
N VAL A 13 -14.78 -0.38 2.05
CA VAL A 13 -14.43 0.97 2.54
C VAL A 13 -13.97 1.85 1.39
N VAL A 14 -13.10 1.34 0.49
CA VAL A 14 -12.66 2.11 -0.69
C VAL A 14 -13.85 2.47 -1.59
N ARG A 15 -14.76 1.54 -1.83
CA ARG A 15 -15.99 1.78 -2.60
C ARG A 15 -16.83 2.87 -1.96
N TRP A 16 -17.07 2.78 -0.64
CA TRP A 16 -17.82 3.79 0.07
C TRP A 16 -17.17 5.19 -0.03
N VAL A 17 -15.84 5.26 0.13
CA VAL A 17 -15.08 6.51 -0.02
C VAL A 17 -15.28 7.07 -1.44
N LYS A 18 -15.13 6.24 -2.47
CA LYS A 18 -15.31 6.66 -3.87
C LYS A 18 -16.69 7.27 -4.11
N ASP A 19 -17.74 6.70 -3.52
CA ASP A 19 -19.11 7.14 -3.72
C ASP A 19 -19.50 8.37 -2.89
N ASN A 20 -18.85 8.58 -1.75
CA ASN A 20 -19.34 9.53 -0.76
C ASN A 20 -18.40 10.71 -0.46
N ILE A 21 -17.09 10.58 -0.75
CA ILE A 21 -16.10 11.56 -0.25
C ILE A 21 -16.33 12.98 -0.78
N GLY A 22 -16.94 13.13 -1.94
CA GLY A 22 -17.34 14.43 -2.48
C GLY A 22 -18.27 15.22 -1.56
N ARG A 23 -19.13 14.53 -0.80
CA ARG A 23 -20.04 15.17 0.18
C ARG A 23 -19.30 15.76 1.39
N PHE A 24 -18.05 15.35 1.58
CA PHE A 24 -17.15 15.81 2.65
C PHE A 24 -16.04 16.74 2.14
N GLY A 25 -16.14 17.20 0.87
CA GLY A 25 -15.16 18.11 0.25
C GLY A 25 -13.91 17.41 -0.28
N GLY A 26 -13.88 16.08 -0.31
CA GLY A 26 -12.79 15.31 -0.92
C GLY A 26 -13.02 15.07 -2.42
N ASP A 27 -11.96 14.63 -3.10
CA ASP A 27 -11.99 14.32 -4.53
C ASP A 27 -11.97 12.80 -4.73
N PRO A 28 -13.04 12.20 -5.28
CA PRO A 28 -13.12 10.75 -5.48
C PRO A 28 -12.10 10.22 -6.51
N ASP A 29 -11.49 11.07 -7.32
CA ASP A 29 -10.48 10.68 -8.31
C ASP A 29 -9.04 10.80 -7.76
N LYS A 30 -8.88 11.20 -6.50
CA LYS A 30 -7.59 11.39 -5.82
C LYS A 30 -7.46 10.56 -4.54
N ILE A 31 -7.85 9.29 -4.60
CA ILE A 31 -7.80 8.37 -3.45
C ILE A 31 -6.41 7.77 -3.32
N PHE A 32 -5.77 7.97 -2.17
CA PHE A 32 -4.53 7.31 -1.78
C PHE A 32 -4.80 6.26 -0.70
N LEU A 33 -4.24 5.07 -0.86
CA LEU A 33 -4.26 4.05 0.17
C LEU A 33 -3.00 4.18 1.03
N LYS A 34 -3.18 4.44 2.33
CA LYS A 34 -2.06 4.60 3.27
C LYS A 34 -2.23 3.67 4.46
N GLY A 35 -1.15 3.02 4.85
CA GLY A 35 -1.16 2.16 6.03
C GLY A 35 0.21 2.04 6.70
N HIS A 36 0.21 1.64 7.97
CA HIS A 36 1.39 1.29 8.73
C HIS A 36 1.33 -0.19 9.14
N SER A 37 2.46 -0.91 9.09
CA SER A 37 2.56 -2.29 9.54
C SER A 37 1.53 -3.20 8.84
N ALA A 38 0.67 -3.90 9.57
CA ALA A 38 -0.44 -4.70 9.00
C ALA A 38 -1.37 -3.87 8.10
N GLY A 39 -1.62 -2.59 8.45
CA GLY A 39 -2.39 -1.68 7.59
C GLY A 39 -1.68 -1.37 6.27
N ALA A 40 -0.35 -1.37 6.24
CA ALA A 40 0.42 -1.22 4.99
C ALA A 40 0.33 -2.47 4.11
N HIS A 41 0.26 -3.66 4.72
CA HIS A 41 -0.02 -4.91 4.01
C HIS A 41 -1.41 -4.86 3.35
N ILE A 42 -2.45 -4.48 4.10
CA ILE A 42 -3.82 -4.35 3.57
C ILE A 42 -3.87 -3.33 2.43
N ALA A 43 -3.29 -2.15 2.63
CA ALA A 43 -3.22 -1.11 1.61
C ALA A 43 -2.50 -1.60 0.33
N ALA A 44 -1.39 -2.33 0.49
CA ALA A 44 -0.65 -2.91 -0.63
C ALA A 44 -1.46 -4.00 -1.35
N MET A 45 -2.12 -4.92 -0.62
CA MET A 45 -2.98 -5.93 -1.23
C MET A 45 -4.11 -5.30 -2.05
N LEU A 46 -4.78 -4.27 -1.53
CA LEU A 46 -5.84 -3.56 -2.26
C LEU A 46 -5.32 -2.80 -3.49
N ALA A 47 -4.12 -2.22 -3.40
CA ALA A 47 -3.52 -1.44 -4.48
C ALA A 47 -2.90 -2.30 -5.60
N ILE A 48 -2.44 -3.52 -5.28
CA ILE A 48 -1.65 -4.35 -6.19
C ILE A 48 -2.43 -5.55 -6.70
N ASP A 49 -3.17 -6.25 -5.82
CA ASP A 49 -4.02 -7.36 -6.22
C ASP A 49 -5.41 -6.85 -6.62
N GLY A 50 -5.59 -6.59 -7.90
CA GLY A 50 -6.83 -6.06 -8.44
C GLY A 50 -8.08 -6.92 -8.17
N ARG A 51 -7.95 -8.16 -7.70
CA ARG A 51 -9.10 -9.02 -7.38
C ARG A 51 -10.04 -8.37 -6.36
N TRP A 52 -9.46 -7.70 -5.35
CA TRP A 52 -10.23 -7.13 -4.25
C TRP A 52 -11.11 -5.95 -4.68
N LEU A 53 -10.52 -4.98 -5.34
CA LEU A 53 -11.25 -3.80 -5.80
C LEU A 53 -12.23 -4.13 -6.95
N ARG A 54 -11.92 -5.14 -7.79
CA ARG A 54 -12.88 -5.57 -8.83
C ARG A 54 -14.18 -6.14 -8.26
N GLN A 55 -14.17 -6.77 -7.09
CA GLN A 55 -15.39 -7.25 -6.43
C GLN A 55 -16.39 -6.13 -6.10
N VAL A 56 -15.90 -4.91 -5.99
CA VAL A 56 -16.71 -3.71 -5.72
C VAL A 56 -16.77 -2.75 -6.92
N GLY A 57 -16.45 -3.21 -8.13
CA GLY A 57 -16.53 -2.44 -9.36
C GLY A 57 -15.44 -1.38 -9.55
N LEU A 58 -14.32 -1.49 -8.82
CA LEU A 58 -13.17 -0.60 -8.90
C LEU A 58 -11.94 -1.30 -9.49
N SER A 59 -10.95 -0.51 -9.92
CA SER A 59 -9.67 -0.99 -10.43
C SER A 59 -8.52 -0.21 -9.80
N PRO A 60 -7.46 -0.88 -9.26
CA PRO A 60 -6.35 -0.16 -8.64
C PRO A 60 -5.70 0.88 -9.54
N GLY A 61 -5.39 0.53 -10.79
CA GLY A 61 -4.71 1.43 -11.73
C GLY A 61 -5.54 2.64 -12.17
N ARG A 62 -6.87 2.58 -12.06
CA ARG A 62 -7.79 3.67 -12.42
C ARG A 62 -8.26 4.47 -11.21
N ASP A 63 -8.63 3.78 -10.14
CA ASP A 63 -9.37 4.39 -9.03
C ASP A 63 -8.50 4.74 -7.82
N ILE A 64 -7.23 4.27 -7.80
CA ILE A 64 -6.27 4.57 -6.74
C ILE A 64 -5.15 5.45 -7.29
N ALA A 65 -5.04 6.66 -6.77
CA ALA A 65 -4.01 7.64 -7.17
C ALA A 65 -2.60 7.23 -6.71
N GLY A 66 -2.47 6.55 -5.57
CA GLY A 66 -1.18 6.07 -5.08
C GLY A 66 -1.28 5.20 -3.83
N LEU A 67 -0.22 4.42 -3.60
CA LEU A 67 0.00 3.60 -2.40
C LEU A 67 1.07 4.23 -1.53
N ILE A 68 0.82 4.35 -0.22
CA ILE A 68 1.78 4.81 0.79
C ILE A 68 1.88 3.74 1.87
N GLY A 69 2.94 2.95 1.82
CA GLY A 69 3.19 1.88 2.77
C GLY A 69 4.28 2.23 3.76
N ILE A 70 3.97 2.21 5.06
CA ILE A 70 4.89 2.54 6.14
C ILE A 70 5.19 1.28 6.94
N ALA A 71 6.45 0.83 6.94
CA ALA A 71 6.93 -0.35 7.68
C ALA A 71 6.05 -1.60 7.44
N GLY A 72 5.65 -1.84 6.19
CA GLY A 72 4.75 -2.93 5.84
C GLY A 72 5.44 -4.25 5.57
N PRO A 73 4.83 -5.38 6.02
CA PRO A 73 5.25 -6.72 5.65
C PRO A 73 4.66 -7.07 4.28
N TYR A 74 5.50 -7.10 3.24
CA TYR A 74 5.09 -7.36 1.86
C TYR A 74 5.59 -8.69 1.32
N ASP A 75 6.60 -9.27 2.02
CA ASP A 75 7.30 -10.51 1.67
C ASP A 75 7.88 -11.12 2.95
N TYR A 76 7.04 -11.82 3.72
CA TYR A 76 7.38 -12.27 5.08
C TYR A 76 7.06 -13.75 5.34
N LEU A 77 6.99 -14.56 4.27
CA LEU A 77 6.86 -16.02 4.38
C LEU A 77 8.22 -16.70 4.64
N PRO A 78 8.23 -17.87 5.29
CA PRO A 78 7.09 -18.49 5.97
C PRO A 78 6.73 -17.78 7.28
N LEU A 79 5.43 -17.76 7.62
CA LEU A 79 4.96 -17.20 8.90
C LEU A 79 5.48 -18.05 10.07
N ARG A 80 6.04 -17.38 11.08
CA ARG A 80 6.56 -18.04 12.29
C ARG A 80 5.64 -17.89 13.48
N ASP A 81 4.88 -16.81 13.55
CA ASP A 81 3.94 -16.52 14.64
C ASP A 81 2.65 -17.33 14.47
N GLU A 82 2.22 -18.03 15.53
CA GLU A 82 1.03 -18.90 15.47
C GLU A 82 -0.26 -18.12 15.25
N THR A 83 -0.35 -16.91 15.79
CA THR A 83 -1.52 -16.03 15.56
C THR A 83 -1.63 -15.63 14.09
N LEU A 84 -0.50 -15.28 13.48
CA LEU A 84 -0.46 -14.96 12.05
C LEU A 84 -0.82 -16.18 11.19
N LYS A 85 -0.36 -17.39 11.55
CA LYS A 85 -0.73 -18.62 10.83
C LYS A 85 -2.25 -18.84 10.87
N VAL A 86 -2.88 -18.59 12.01
CA VAL A 86 -4.36 -18.68 12.12
C VAL A 86 -5.03 -17.61 11.26
N ILE A 87 -4.58 -16.36 11.36
CA ILE A 87 -5.16 -15.23 10.61
C ILE A 87 -5.08 -15.45 9.10
N PHE A 88 -3.94 -15.94 8.62
CA PHE A 88 -3.68 -16.13 7.19
C PHE A 88 -4.00 -17.54 6.68
N GLY A 89 -4.41 -18.46 7.58
CA GLY A 89 -4.82 -19.83 7.23
C GLY A 89 -3.67 -20.76 6.87
N GLY A 90 -2.45 -20.51 7.36
CA GLY A 90 -1.28 -21.36 7.17
C GLY A 90 0.04 -20.62 7.23
N ALA A 91 1.14 -21.38 7.31
CA ALA A 91 2.49 -20.82 7.45
C ALA A 91 3.08 -20.31 6.13
N ASP A 92 2.71 -20.90 5.00
CA ASP A 92 3.31 -20.63 3.69
C ASP A 92 2.20 -20.52 2.63
N ARG A 93 1.70 -19.31 2.46
CA ARG A 93 0.60 -18.98 1.55
C ARG A 93 0.96 -17.73 0.71
N PRO A 94 1.63 -17.91 -0.45
CA PRO A 94 2.08 -16.82 -1.32
C PRO A 94 0.97 -15.86 -1.72
N GLU A 95 -0.25 -16.34 -1.91
CA GLU A 95 -1.41 -15.52 -2.28
C GLU A 95 -1.81 -14.48 -1.22
N THR A 96 -1.26 -14.56 -0.02
CA THR A 96 -1.48 -13.58 1.03
C THR A 96 -0.46 -12.45 1.03
N GLN A 97 0.57 -12.52 0.16
CA GLN A 97 1.69 -11.59 0.16
C GLN A 97 1.62 -10.64 -1.04
N PRO A 98 1.66 -9.31 -0.83
CA PRO A 98 1.60 -8.32 -1.91
C PRO A 98 2.62 -8.53 -3.03
N ILE A 99 3.83 -8.99 -2.71
CA ILE A 99 4.93 -9.14 -3.66
C ILE A 99 4.61 -10.13 -4.80
N PHE A 100 3.77 -11.15 -4.55
CA PHE A 100 3.41 -12.15 -5.55
C PHE A 100 2.31 -11.70 -6.52
N HIS A 101 1.65 -10.56 -6.25
CA HIS A 101 0.58 -10.02 -7.08
C HIS A 101 1.01 -8.85 -7.96
N VAL A 102 2.28 -8.50 -7.94
CA VAL A 102 2.80 -7.36 -8.71
C VAL A 102 2.70 -7.62 -10.21
N THR A 103 1.93 -6.77 -10.89
CA THR A 103 1.76 -6.71 -12.35
C THR A 103 1.99 -5.29 -12.85
N PRO A 104 2.20 -5.08 -14.16
CA PRO A 104 2.22 -3.74 -14.75
C PRO A 104 0.92 -2.97 -14.49
N GLY A 105 1.01 -1.64 -14.37
CA GLY A 105 -0.17 -0.76 -14.20
C GLY A 105 -0.62 -0.56 -12.76
N ALA A 106 0.16 -1.00 -11.76
CA ALA A 106 -0.09 -0.65 -10.36
C ALA A 106 0.04 0.86 -10.13
N PRO A 107 -0.68 1.44 -9.15
CA PRO A 107 -0.55 2.85 -8.82
C PRO A 107 0.85 3.20 -8.34
N PRO A 108 1.31 4.46 -8.54
CA PRO A 108 2.57 4.93 -7.97
C PRO A 108 2.66 4.62 -6.47
N SER A 109 3.82 4.20 -6.00
CA SER A 109 3.98 3.71 -4.63
C SER A 109 5.11 4.42 -3.88
N LEU A 110 4.84 4.84 -2.65
CA LEU A 110 5.83 5.28 -1.68
C LEU A 110 5.96 4.22 -0.58
N LEU A 111 7.13 3.62 -0.44
CA LEU A 111 7.43 2.64 0.60
C LEU A 111 8.42 3.24 1.59
N MET A 112 8.04 3.28 2.85
CA MET A 112 8.81 3.94 3.91
C MET A 112 9.15 2.91 4.98
N THR A 113 10.41 2.87 5.40
CA THR A 113 10.87 1.90 6.41
C THR A 113 11.87 2.52 7.37
N GLY A 114 11.88 2.03 8.60
CA GLY A 114 12.88 2.37 9.59
C GLY A 114 14.08 1.43 9.50
N GLY A 115 15.30 1.97 9.40
CA GLY A 115 16.51 1.15 9.29
C GLY A 115 16.84 0.32 10.53
N ARG A 116 16.20 0.62 11.68
CA ARG A 116 16.28 -0.15 12.94
C ARG A 116 14.98 -0.89 13.26
N ASP A 117 14.13 -1.09 12.27
CA ASP A 117 12.92 -1.89 12.45
C ASP A 117 13.29 -3.36 12.66
N ARG A 118 12.93 -3.91 13.84
CA ARG A 118 13.17 -5.31 14.21
C ARG A 118 11.90 -6.15 14.19
N LEU A 119 10.75 -5.51 13.98
CA LEU A 119 9.47 -6.19 13.89
C LEU A 119 9.12 -6.54 12.45
N VAL A 120 9.27 -5.57 11.55
CA VAL A 120 9.15 -5.78 10.11
C VAL A 120 10.49 -5.40 9.46
N GLU A 121 11.23 -6.42 9.06
CA GLU A 121 12.56 -6.25 8.47
C GLU A 121 12.50 -5.30 7.27
N PRO A 122 13.39 -4.27 7.22
CA PRO A 122 13.40 -3.26 6.14
C PRO A 122 13.51 -3.85 4.74
N GLY A 123 14.10 -5.03 4.59
CA GLY A 123 14.18 -5.79 3.34
C GLY A 123 12.82 -6.07 2.69
N ASN A 124 11.73 -6.14 3.47
CA ASN A 124 10.37 -6.24 2.92
C ASN A 124 10.08 -5.13 1.92
N SER A 125 10.32 -3.88 2.31
CA SER A 125 10.10 -2.72 1.44
C SER A 125 11.05 -2.71 0.22
N VAL A 126 12.30 -3.13 0.42
CA VAL A 126 13.31 -3.17 -0.65
C VAL A 126 12.96 -4.22 -1.71
N ARG A 127 12.62 -5.46 -1.28
CA ARG A 127 12.25 -6.54 -2.21
C ARG A 127 10.96 -6.21 -2.97
N PHE A 128 9.97 -5.67 -2.26
CA PHE A 128 8.72 -5.27 -2.89
C PHE A 128 8.91 -4.15 -3.90
N ALA A 129 9.72 -3.13 -3.57
CA ALA A 129 10.09 -2.06 -4.51
C ALA A 129 10.81 -2.59 -5.75
N ALA A 130 11.77 -3.51 -5.58
CA ALA A 130 12.47 -4.14 -6.68
C ALA A 130 11.49 -4.87 -7.62
N ARG A 131 10.52 -5.58 -7.05
CA ARG A 131 9.49 -6.28 -7.83
C ARG A 131 8.57 -5.32 -8.58
N LEU A 132 8.14 -4.20 -7.93
CA LEU A 132 7.35 -3.14 -8.58
C LEU A 132 8.12 -2.50 -9.75
N THR A 133 9.39 -2.16 -9.54
CA THR A 133 10.25 -1.59 -10.58
C THR A 133 10.43 -2.55 -11.75
N ALA A 134 10.69 -3.83 -11.49
CA ALA A 134 10.85 -4.84 -12.53
C ALA A 134 9.58 -5.02 -13.38
N ALA A 135 8.41 -4.74 -12.82
CA ALA A 135 7.13 -4.72 -13.55
C ALA A 135 6.81 -3.36 -14.21
N GLY A 136 7.75 -2.40 -14.21
CA GLY A 136 7.58 -1.09 -14.83
C GLY A 136 6.72 -0.10 -14.03
N ASN A 137 6.43 -0.38 -12.77
CA ASN A 137 5.64 0.50 -11.91
C ASN A 137 6.52 1.56 -11.24
N ALA A 138 5.97 2.77 -11.06
CA ALA A 138 6.66 3.85 -10.36
C ALA A 138 6.69 3.57 -8.84
N VAL A 139 7.88 3.56 -8.25
CA VAL A 139 8.06 3.35 -6.81
C VAL A 139 9.18 4.22 -6.26
N THR A 140 8.95 4.78 -5.07
CA THR A 140 9.94 5.50 -4.27
C THR A 140 10.12 4.78 -2.93
N VAL A 141 11.37 4.56 -2.53
CA VAL A 141 11.69 3.99 -1.21
C VAL A 141 12.36 5.04 -0.34
N LYS A 142 11.92 5.15 0.91
CA LYS A 142 12.52 6.01 1.94
C LYS A 142 12.92 5.16 3.14
N THR A 143 14.21 5.14 3.46
CA THR A 143 14.74 4.46 4.65
C THR A 143 15.25 5.49 5.64
N TYR A 144 14.74 5.45 6.87
CA TYR A 144 15.16 6.32 7.97
C TYR A 144 16.10 5.55 8.90
N ALA A 145 17.40 5.75 8.76
CA ALA A 145 18.47 4.89 9.31
C ALA A 145 18.36 4.57 10.81
N CYS A 146 17.98 5.56 11.64
CA CYS A 146 17.94 5.42 13.11
C CYS A 146 16.54 5.20 13.67
N VAL A 147 15.56 4.89 12.83
CA VAL A 147 14.14 4.80 13.18
C VAL A 147 13.72 3.34 13.31
N GLY A 148 12.93 3.02 14.35
CA GLY A 148 12.31 1.71 14.55
C GLY A 148 10.84 1.71 14.16
N HIS A 149 10.20 0.53 14.27
CA HIS A 149 8.85 0.23 13.79
C HIS A 149 7.77 1.22 14.25
N TYR A 150 7.73 1.52 15.55
CA TYR A 150 6.68 2.39 16.11
C TYR A 150 7.02 3.88 15.96
N PHE A 151 8.30 4.22 15.99
CA PHE A 151 8.70 5.62 15.92
C PHE A 151 8.45 6.22 14.53
N ILE A 152 8.52 5.42 13.47
CA ILE A 152 8.25 5.89 12.11
C ILE A 152 6.81 6.42 11.96
N VAL A 153 5.81 5.76 12.56
CA VAL A 153 4.42 6.24 12.51
C VAL A 153 4.17 7.33 13.56
N ALA A 154 4.80 7.25 14.73
CA ALA A 154 4.72 8.29 15.76
C ALA A 154 5.27 9.64 15.26
N ALA A 155 6.24 9.61 14.35
CA ALA A 155 6.83 10.82 13.74
C ALA A 155 5.84 11.60 12.83
N ILE A 156 4.63 11.12 12.63
CA ILE A 156 3.54 11.89 11.99
C ILE A 156 2.94 12.90 12.98
N ALA A 157 3.03 12.65 14.28
CA ALA A 157 2.50 13.53 15.31
C ALA A 157 3.25 14.88 15.36
N PRO A 158 2.56 16.01 15.66
CA PRO A 158 3.12 17.35 15.60
C PRO A 158 4.44 17.54 16.37
N LEU A 159 4.56 16.92 17.55
CA LEU A 159 5.75 17.05 18.40
C LEU A 159 6.94 16.21 17.91
N LEU A 160 6.70 15.13 17.18
CA LEU A 160 7.73 14.17 16.76
C LEU A 160 8.15 14.33 15.29
N ARG A 161 7.35 14.99 14.46
CA ARG A 161 7.61 15.18 13.03
C ARG A 161 8.90 15.95 12.71
N VAL A 162 9.45 16.68 13.68
CA VAL A 162 10.71 17.41 13.51
C VAL A 162 11.93 16.48 13.48
N PHE A 163 11.83 15.28 14.04
CA PHE A 163 12.92 14.31 14.10
C PHE A 163 13.02 13.41 12.86
N VAL A 164 11.89 13.13 12.23
CA VAL A 164 11.84 12.27 11.03
C VAL A 164 10.85 12.86 10.03
N PRO A 165 11.26 13.13 8.78
CA PRO A 165 10.43 13.87 7.82
C PRO A 165 9.37 13.00 7.12
N VAL A 166 8.76 12.03 7.83
CA VAL A 166 7.76 11.10 7.28
C VAL A 166 6.61 11.86 6.62
N LEU A 167 6.03 12.83 7.33
CA LEU A 167 4.88 13.59 6.82
C LEU A 167 5.25 14.43 5.60
N ARG A 168 6.43 15.07 5.63
CA ARG A 168 6.93 15.84 4.47
C ARG A 168 7.15 14.97 3.25
N ASP A 169 7.69 13.76 3.42
CA ASP A 169 7.93 12.85 2.30
C ASP A 169 6.61 12.29 1.75
N VAL A 170 5.60 12.09 2.59
CA VAL A 170 4.22 11.75 2.17
C VAL A 170 3.60 12.90 1.37
N ASP A 171 3.68 14.13 1.87
CA ASP A 171 3.14 15.32 1.20
C ASP A 171 3.80 15.55 -0.16
N ALA A 172 5.12 15.47 -0.24
CA ALA A 172 5.87 15.56 -1.48
C ALA A 172 5.48 14.48 -2.49
N PHE A 173 5.27 13.23 -2.04
CA PHE A 173 4.82 12.14 -2.90
C PHE A 173 3.42 12.41 -3.45
N ILE A 174 2.46 12.81 -2.61
CA ILE A 174 1.08 13.12 -3.03
C ILE A 174 1.11 14.26 -4.06
N THR A 175 1.81 15.37 -3.74
CA THR A 175 1.90 16.53 -4.63
C THR A 175 2.50 16.17 -5.98
N THR A 176 3.59 15.42 -5.99
CA THR A 176 4.27 15.01 -7.24
C THR A 176 3.39 14.06 -8.06
N THR A 177 2.71 13.11 -7.39
CA THR A 177 1.82 12.15 -8.06
C THR A 177 0.63 12.86 -8.71
N LEU A 178 0.03 13.83 -8.03
CA LEU A 178 -1.11 14.59 -8.56
C LEU A 178 -0.71 15.60 -9.65
N ALA A 179 0.53 16.07 -9.65
CA ALA A 179 1.04 16.96 -10.71
C ALA A 179 1.42 16.21 -11.99
N SER A 180 1.65 14.90 -11.91
CA SER A 180 1.94 14.07 -13.08
C SER A 180 0.67 13.88 -13.92
N PRO A 181 0.72 14.03 -15.26
CA PRO A 181 -0.46 13.78 -16.09
C PRO A 181 -0.97 12.37 -15.83
N LEU A 182 -2.26 12.28 -15.52
CA LEU A 182 -2.96 11.02 -15.26
C LEU A 182 -2.60 9.99 -16.34
N ARG A 183 -2.15 8.82 -15.94
CA ARG A 183 -2.02 7.68 -16.84
C ARG A 183 -3.44 7.31 -17.28
N ILE A 184 -3.85 7.75 -18.46
CA ILE A 184 -5.00 7.18 -19.15
C ILE A 184 -4.53 5.77 -19.51
N ALA A 185 -4.96 4.76 -18.76
CA ALA A 185 -4.81 3.38 -19.17
C ALA A 185 -5.48 3.27 -20.54
N PRO A 186 -4.86 2.60 -21.53
CA PRO A 186 -5.54 2.31 -22.79
C PRO A 186 -6.86 1.62 -22.47
N LEU A 187 -7.95 2.09 -23.07
CA LEU A 187 -9.22 1.38 -23.04
C LEU A 187 -8.95 -0.03 -23.56
N GLU A 188 -9.09 -1.04 -22.71
CA GLU A 188 -9.17 -2.42 -23.17
C GLU A 188 -10.37 -2.45 -24.13
N ASN A 189 -10.12 -2.65 -25.41
CA ASN A 189 -11.17 -2.89 -26.37
C ASN A 189 -11.99 -4.11 -25.89
N PRO A 190 -13.30 -3.99 -25.74
CA PRO A 190 -14.11 -5.19 -25.51
C PRO A 190 -13.90 -6.10 -26.71
N VAL A 191 -13.34 -7.27 -26.44
CA VAL A 191 -13.24 -8.35 -27.43
C VAL A 191 -14.66 -8.68 -27.86
N ALA A 192 -14.91 -8.52 -29.15
CA ALA A 192 -16.15 -8.87 -29.82
C ALA A 192 -16.40 -10.39 -29.80
#